data_4009d411e7fd0e873c7f78788556cfd5
#
_entry.id   4009d411e7fd0e873c7f78788556cfd5
#
_cell.length_a   1.000
_cell.length_b   1.000
_cell.length_c   1.000
_cell.angle_alpha   90.00
_cell.angle_beta   90.00
_cell.angle_gamma   90.00
#
_symmetry.space_group_name_H-M   'P 1'
#
loop_
_entity.id
_entity.type
_entity.pdbx_description
1 polymer ?
#
loop_
_entity_poly.entity_id
_entity_poly.type
_entity_poly.pdbx_seq_one_letter_code
_entity_poly.pdbx_strand_id
1 'polypeptide(L)'
;MAVAPITSIKGIGPRRAEAFGRLGLFSVEDMLSFMPRGYIDYTKSVLMCEAEQGMLCAVKVTITGEAKTVRIRGGLTITTAAATDGLNKLQLCWYNQPYMASKPEAGRTCYACGRADKRRGMKLMNPQLCDELPGIVPQYPLVSGLTQKIMREAAAGALGMYKGRIEETLPESIMAEYSLMPRGDALLAMHMPQSFEQLERAKERMAFEDMLLYALMLSILRHRREQGGGIAFNMNGKLESFKKLLPFEPTAAQFRAMRNISSDMAKNVQMNSCLLYTSPSPRDMRR
;
A
#
# COMPACT_ATOMS: atom_id res chain seq x y z
N MET A 1 2.44 8.95 25.90
CA MET A 1 2.62 10.36 25.43
C MET A 1 1.28 10.88 24.92
N ALA A 2 1.00 12.21 25.00
CA ALA A 2 -0.22 12.75 24.40
C ALA A 2 -0.11 12.63 22.87
N VAL A 3 -1.11 12.01 22.25
CA VAL A 3 -1.19 11.83 20.79
C VAL A 3 -1.27 13.21 20.13
N ALA A 4 -0.31 13.56 19.30
CA ALA A 4 -0.30 14.87 18.65
C ALA A 4 -1.36 14.92 17.53
N PRO A 5 -2.28 15.91 17.51
CA PRO A 5 -3.30 16.00 16.49
C PRO A 5 -2.68 16.25 15.11
N ILE A 6 -3.34 15.80 14.05
CA ILE A 6 -2.86 15.93 12.65
C ILE A 6 -2.61 17.40 12.25
N THR A 7 -3.32 18.34 12.88
CA THR A 7 -3.15 19.80 12.68
C THR A 7 -1.81 20.33 13.18
N SER A 8 -1.06 19.55 13.97
CA SER A 8 0.30 19.92 14.40
C SER A 8 1.29 19.87 13.24
N ILE A 9 0.98 19.17 12.17
CA ILE A 9 1.82 19.13 10.96
C ILE A 9 1.67 20.45 10.21
N LYS A 10 2.78 21.09 9.92
CA LYS A 10 2.82 22.36 9.16
C LYS A 10 2.07 22.25 7.84
N GLY A 11 1.15 23.15 7.60
CA GLY A 11 0.36 23.22 6.37
C GLY A 11 -0.97 22.45 6.42
N ILE A 12 -1.31 21.80 7.54
CA ILE A 12 -2.61 21.15 7.75
C ILE A 12 -3.49 22.05 8.61
N GLY A 13 -4.30 22.89 7.94
CA GLY A 13 -5.35 23.68 8.59
C GLY A 13 -6.67 22.93 8.72
N PRO A 14 -7.72 23.52 9.34
CA PRO A 14 -8.99 22.85 9.66
C PRO A 14 -9.64 22.15 8.45
N ARG A 15 -9.69 22.78 7.30
CA ARG A 15 -10.29 22.20 6.08
C ARG A 15 -9.54 20.93 5.60
N ARG A 16 -8.20 20.93 5.70
CA ARG A 16 -7.41 19.75 5.35
C ARG A 16 -7.55 18.67 6.41
N ALA A 17 -7.57 19.03 7.69
CA ALA A 17 -7.79 18.08 8.79
C ALA A 17 -9.11 17.33 8.63
N GLU A 18 -10.20 17.99 8.22
CA GLU A 18 -11.46 17.32 7.89
C GLU A 18 -11.30 16.30 6.76
N ALA A 19 -10.53 16.63 5.71
CA ALA A 19 -10.27 15.70 4.61
C ALA A 19 -9.38 14.53 5.05
N PHE A 20 -8.39 14.72 5.93
CA PHE A 20 -7.62 13.66 6.57
C PHE A 20 -8.52 12.79 7.46
N GLY A 21 -9.44 13.37 8.23
CA GLY A 21 -10.41 12.65 9.05
C GLY A 21 -11.29 11.68 8.25
N ARG A 22 -11.62 11.99 6.98
CA ARG A 22 -12.32 11.05 6.08
C ARG A 22 -11.49 9.82 5.68
N LEU A 23 -10.17 9.88 5.84
CA LEU A 23 -9.26 8.73 5.73
C LEU A 23 -8.99 8.04 7.07
N GLY A 24 -9.63 8.50 8.17
CA GLY A 24 -9.38 8.00 9.53
C GLY A 24 -8.09 8.53 10.16
N LEU A 25 -7.51 9.62 9.62
CA LEU A 25 -6.25 10.19 10.08
C LEU A 25 -6.52 11.43 10.94
N PHE A 26 -6.46 11.27 12.26
CA PHE A 26 -6.73 12.31 13.26
C PHE A 26 -5.46 12.78 13.96
N SER A 27 -4.44 11.94 13.99
CA SER A 27 -3.18 12.18 14.69
C SER A 27 -1.96 12.11 13.75
N VAL A 28 -0.83 12.54 14.26
CA VAL A 28 0.47 12.43 13.57
C VAL A 28 0.89 10.96 13.48
N GLU A 29 0.57 10.15 14.49
CA GLU A 29 0.80 8.71 14.54
C GLU A 29 -0.02 7.96 13.48
N ASP A 30 -1.28 8.37 13.27
CA ASP A 30 -2.12 7.80 12.20
C ASP A 30 -1.47 8.04 10.84
N MET A 31 -0.90 9.25 10.62
CA MET A 31 -0.20 9.56 9.36
C MET A 31 1.05 8.69 9.16
N LEU A 32 1.83 8.44 10.22
CA LEU A 32 3.00 7.56 10.16
C LEU A 32 2.63 6.11 9.87
N SER A 33 1.49 5.66 10.37
CA SER A 33 0.96 4.30 10.15
C SER A 33 0.21 4.16 8.83
N PHE A 34 -0.09 5.27 8.14
CA PHE A 34 -0.84 5.26 6.88
C PHE A 34 0.09 4.99 5.69
N MET A 35 0.28 3.72 5.40
CA MET A 35 1.24 3.28 4.38
C MET A 35 0.83 3.66 2.95
N PRO A 36 1.79 3.98 2.08
CA PRO A 36 1.54 4.14 0.65
C PRO A 36 1.00 2.82 0.04
N ARG A 37 0.04 2.94 -0.88
CA ARG A 37 -0.48 1.77 -1.62
C ARG A 37 0.41 1.32 -2.78
N GLY A 38 1.40 2.13 -3.16
CA GLY A 38 2.32 1.84 -4.25
C GLY A 38 3.38 2.92 -4.40
N TYR A 39 4.27 2.72 -5.33
CA TYR A 39 5.41 3.61 -5.58
C TYR A 39 5.59 3.79 -7.09
N ILE A 40 6.03 4.98 -7.50
CA ILE A 40 6.40 5.29 -8.87
C ILE A 40 7.91 5.42 -8.92
N ASP A 41 8.51 4.73 -9.87
CA ASP A 41 9.96 4.82 -10.12
C ASP A 41 10.27 6.00 -11.06
N TYR A 42 10.91 7.01 -10.50
CA TYR A 42 11.52 8.11 -11.24
C TYR A 42 13.03 8.19 -11.01
N THR A 43 13.67 7.06 -10.69
CA THR A 43 15.14 7.00 -10.48
C THR A 43 15.91 7.20 -11.77
N LYS A 44 15.27 6.94 -12.92
CA LYS A 44 15.86 7.10 -14.25
C LYS A 44 14.92 7.88 -15.16
N SER A 45 15.50 8.69 -16.04
CA SER A 45 14.75 9.29 -17.15
C SER A 45 14.78 8.36 -18.35
N VAL A 46 13.68 8.35 -19.10
CA VAL A 46 13.55 7.62 -20.37
C VAL A 46 13.33 8.60 -21.51
N LEU A 47 13.61 8.18 -22.74
CA LEU A 47 13.20 8.94 -23.93
C LEU A 47 11.69 8.74 -24.15
N MET A 48 11.03 9.76 -24.71
CA MET A 48 9.60 9.66 -24.95
C MET A 48 9.21 8.56 -25.94
N CYS A 49 10.10 8.19 -26.86
CA CYS A 49 9.90 7.05 -27.78
C CYS A 49 9.93 5.70 -27.07
N GLU A 50 10.67 5.56 -25.98
CA GLU A 50 10.79 4.32 -25.19
C GLU A 50 9.63 4.13 -24.20
N ALA A 51 9.01 5.22 -23.76
CA ALA A 51 7.90 5.14 -22.82
C ALA A 51 6.70 4.41 -23.44
N GLU A 52 6.08 3.50 -22.70
CA GLU A 52 4.85 2.83 -23.12
C GLU A 52 3.61 3.73 -22.95
N GLN A 53 2.53 3.42 -23.68
CA GLN A 53 1.26 4.13 -23.55
C GLN A 53 0.70 4.03 -22.13
N GLY A 54 0.52 5.18 -21.48
CA GLY A 54 0.00 5.24 -20.11
C GLY A 54 1.03 5.05 -19.01
N MET A 55 2.29 4.80 -19.34
CA MET A 55 3.39 4.67 -18.39
C MET A 55 3.60 5.99 -17.61
N LEU A 56 3.83 5.88 -16.31
CA LEU A 56 4.31 6.98 -15.48
C LEU A 56 5.84 6.98 -15.58
N CYS A 57 6.41 8.04 -16.15
CA CYS A 57 7.85 8.13 -16.40
C CYS A 57 8.37 9.56 -16.18
N ALA A 58 9.67 9.68 -16.00
CA ALA A 58 10.41 10.92 -16.04
C ALA A 58 11.08 11.06 -17.40
N VAL A 59 10.90 12.17 -18.07
CA VAL A 59 11.55 12.50 -19.33
C VAL A 59 12.37 13.77 -19.12
N LYS A 60 13.66 13.74 -19.46
CA LYS A 60 14.48 14.97 -19.46
C LYS A 60 14.08 15.78 -20.69
N VAL A 61 13.58 17.00 -20.48
CA VAL A 61 13.04 17.83 -21.55
C VAL A 61 13.65 19.22 -21.55
N THR A 62 13.83 19.77 -22.73
CA THR A 62 14.08 21.21 -22.95
C THR A 62 12.79 21.83 -23.49
N ILE A 63 12.28 22.84 -22.82
CA ILE A 63 11.07 23.55 -23.22
C ILE A 63 11.40 24.43 -24.42
N THR A 64 10.67 24.24 -25.54
CA THR A 64 10.98 24.92 -26.81
C THR A 64 10.04 26.05 -27.14
N GLY A 65 8.96 26.20 -26.39
CA GLY A 65 7.98 27.26 -26.64
C GLY A 65 7.21 27.68 -25.40
N GLU A 66 6.57 28.85 -25.48
CA GLU A 66 5.73 29.34 -24.40
C GLU A 66 4.50 28.47 -24.17
N ALA A 67 4.07 28.39 -22.92
CA ALA A 67 2.87 27.66 -22.56
C ALA A 67 1.61 28.44 -23.01
N LYS A 68 0.67 27.71 -23.62
CA LYS A 68 -0.61 28.25 -24.08
C LYS A 68 -1.76 27.56 -23.34
N THR A 69 -2.71 28.37 -22.84
CA THR A 69 -3.92 27.85 -22.18
C THR A 69 -5.13 28.07 -23.09
N VAL A 70 -5.84 26.96 -23.33
CA VAL A 70 -7.08 26.96 -24.11
C VAL A 70 -8.22 26.49 -23.22
N ARG A 71 -9.37 27.19 -23.28
CA ARG A 71 -10.60 26.79 -22.63
C ARG A 71 -11.46 25.98 -23.60
N ILE A 72 -11.87 24.79 -23.22
CA ILE A 72 -12.71 23.87 -24.02
C ILE A 72 -14.15 23.89 -23.49
N ARG A 73 -15.11 23.41 -24.30
CA ARG A 73 -16.52 23.24 -23.89
C ARG A 73 -16.61 22.49 -22.54
N GLY A 74 -17.50 22.94 -21.64
CA GLY A 74 -17.68 22.35 -20.31
C GLY A 74 -16.75 22.91 -19.22
N GLY A 75 -16.06 24.04 -19.47
CA GLY A 75 -15.22 24.72 -18.46
C GLY A 75 -13.84 24.06 -18.24
N LEU A 76 -13.52 23.02 -19.00
CA LEU A 76 -12.20 22.37 -18.96
C LEU A 76 -11.14 23.30 -19.55
N THR A 77 -10.04 23.52 -18.85
CA THR A 77 -8.87 24.21 -19.35
C THR A 77 -7.74 23.24 -19.66
N ILE A 78 -7.06 23.42 -20.78
CA ILE A 78 -5.83 22.69 -21.12
C ILE A 78 -4.73 23.72 -21.31
N THR A 79 -3.66 23.57 -20.53
CA THR A 79 -2.40 24.30 -20.73
C THR A 79 -1.42 23.39 -21.42
N THR A 80 -0.78 23.84 -22.48
CA THR A 80 0.18 23.06 -23.26
C THR A 80 1.47 23.83 -23.46
N ALA A 81 2.61 23.15 -23.39
CA ALA A 81 3.92 23.67 -23.75
C ALA A 81 4.63 22.71 -24.70
N ALA A 82 5.32 23.23 -25.71
CA ALA A 82 6.15 22.42 -26.59
C ALA A 82 7.48 22.15 -25.89
N ALA A 83 7.99 20.92 -26.05
CA ALA A 83 9.26 20.49 -25.47
C ALA A 83 9.95 19.48 -26.39
N THR A 84 11.23 19.21 -26.14
CA THR A 84 12.00 18.15 -26.80
C THR A 84 12.79 17.38 -25.76
N ASP A 85 12.94 16.05 -25.98
CA ASP A 85 13.85 15.21 -25.21
C ASP A 85 15.25 15.06 -25.85
N GLY A 86 15.52 15.91 -26.88
CA GLY A 86 16.74 15.88 -27.68
C GLY A 86 16.58 15.09 -28.97
N LEU A 87 15.79 14.03 -29.01
CA LEU A 87 15.50 13.22 -30.20
C LEU A 87 14.08 13.46 -30.72
N ASN A 88 13.12 13.63 -29.85
CA ASN A 88 11.71 13.73 -30.19
C ASN A 88 11.12 15.08 -29.79
N LYS A 89 10.16 15.57 -30.58
CA LYS A 89 9.29 16.66 -30.18
C LYS A 89 8.12 16.09 -29.41
N LEU A 90 7.79 16.68 -28.26
CA LEU A 90 6.68 16.28 -27.40
C LEU A 90 5.92 17.48 -26.87
N GLN A 91 4.73 17.23 -26.38
CA GLN A 91 3.88 18.24 -25.79
C GLN A 91 3.63 17.91 -24.32
N LEU A 92 3.88 18.88 -23.45
CA LEU A 92 3.50 18.83 -22.05
C LEU A 92 2.06 19.35 -21.94
N CYS A 93 1.17 18.59 -21.31
CA CYS A 93 -0.26 18.91 -21.25
C CYS A 93 -0.76 18.89 -19.80
N TRP A 94 -1.32 19.99 -19.31
CA TRP A 94 -1.93 20.11 -17.98
C TRP A 94 -3.43 20.37 -18.10
N TYR A 95 -4.22 19.53 -17.44
CA TYR A 95 -5.69 19.65 -17.40
C TYR A 95 -6.12 20.37 -16.13
N ASN A 96 -7.00 21.36 -16.28
CA ASN A 96 -7.53 22.20 -15.19
C ASN A 96 -6.44 22.87 -14.33
N GLN A 97 -5.29 23.20 -14.94
CA GLN A 97 -4.16 23.85 -14.28
C GLN A 97 -3.72 25.10 -15.06
N PRO A 98 -4.55 26.15 -15.15
CA PRO A 98 -4.20 27.35 -15.94
C PRO A 98 -2.97 28.10 -15.37
N TYR A 99 -2.68 27.92 -14.06
CA TYR A 99 -1.50 28.47 -13.41
C TYR A 99 -0.17 27.89 -13.93
N MET A 100 -0.22 26.78 -14.66
CA MET A 100 0.96 26.21 -15.31
C MET A 100 1.40 27.01 -16.54
N ALA A 101 0.60 27.99 -17.00
CA ALA A 101 0.99 28.86 -18.12
C ALA A 101 2.25 29.69 -17.84
N SER A 102 2.50 30.03 -16.58
CA SER A 102 3.65 30.87 -16.17
C SER A 102 4.89 30.08 -15.71
N LYS A 103 4.82 28.75 -15.66
CA LYS A 103 5.92 27.93 -15.11
C LYS A 103 6.92 27.39 -16.14
N PRO A 104 6.49 26.92 -17.33
CA PRO A 104 7.41 26.47 -18.35
C PRO A 104 8.06 27.67 -19.07
N GLU A 105 9.33 27.88 -18.83
CA GLU A 105 10.13 28.93 -19.49
C GLU A 105 10.83 28.34 -20.71
N ALA A 106 10.74 29.00 -21.87
CA ALA A 106 11.43 28.56 -23.07
C ALA A 106 12.95 28.55 -22.85
N GLY A 107 13.62 27.48 -23.30
CA GLY A 107 15.05 27.24 -23.10
C GLY A 107 15.39 26.52 -21.78
N ARG A 108 14.47 26.40 -20.83
CA ARG A 108 14.72 25.65 -19.57
C ARG A 108 14.78 24.16 -19.84
N THR A 109 15.82 23.52 -19.31
CA THR A 109 15.95 22.06 -19.27
C THR A 109 15.57 21.56 -17.87
N CYS A 110 14.67 20.59 -17.80
CA CYS A 110 14.19 19.99 -16.54
C CYS A 110 13.72 18.56 -16.76
N TYR A 111 13.34 17.87 -15.68
CA TYR A 111 12.67 16.57 -15.75
C TYR A 111 11.16 16.78 -15.68
N ALA A 112 10.44 16.26 -16.66
CA ALA A 112 9.00 16.24 -16.69
C ALA A 112 8.52 14.84 -16.25
N CYS A 113 7.94 14.74 -15.05
CA CYS A 113 7.48 13.50 -14.46
C CYS A 113 5.96 13.40 -14.62
N GLY A 114 5.48 12.52 -15.50
CA GLY A 114 4.06 12.47 -15.84
C GLY A 114 3.68 11.16 -16.53
N ARG A 115 2.45 11.12 -17.03
CA ARG A 115 1.93 9.97 -17.76
C ARG A 115 2.13 10.14 -19.26
N ALA A 116 2.79 9.18 -19.90
CA ALA A 116 2.99 9.16 -21.35
C ALA A 116 1.68 8.89 -22.10
N ASP A 117 1.36 9.72 -23.11
CA ASP A 117 0.27 9.48 -24.05
C ASP A 117 0.77 9.63 -25.50
N LYS A 118 0.69 8.54 -26.26
CA LYS A 118 1.15 8.46 -27.64
C LYS A 118 0.00 8.35 -28.66
N ARG A 119 -1.27 8.40 -28.24
CA ARG A 119 -2.44 8.19 -29.13
C ARG A 119 -2.56 9.21 -30.24
N ARG A 120 -2.25 10.47 -29.92
CA ARG A 120 -2.33 11.59 -30.86
C ARG A 120 -1.07 12.45 -30.75
N GLY A 121 0.08 11.86 -31.13
CA GLY A 121 1.41 12.44 -30.95
C GLY A 121 1.98 12.20 -29.56
N MET A 122 3.26 12.52 -29.37
CA MET A 122 3.98 12.32 -28.12
C MET A 122 3.57 13.39 -27.10
N LYS A 123 2.88 13.00 -26.05
CA LYS A 123 2.42 13.91 -24.98
C LYS A 123 2.76 13.36 -23.60
N LEU A 124 3.07 14.26 -22.69
CA LEU A 124 3.19 13.96 -21.28
C LEU A 124 2.06 14.66 -20.52
N MET A 125 1.23 13.87 -19.85
CA MET A 125 -0.01 14.32 -19.24
C MET A 125 0.21 14.70 -17.78
N ASN A 126 -0.22 15.92 -17.41
CA ASN A 126 -0.09 16.52 -16.08
C ASN A 126 1.32 16.35 -15.48
N PRO A 127 2.40 16.65 -16.22
CA PRO A 127 3.73 16.43 -15.70
C PRO A 127 4.05 17.41 -14.57
N GLN A 128 4.72 16.90 -13.54
CA GLN A 128 5.42 17.70 -12.56
C GLN A 128 6.80 18.04 -13.15
N LEU A 129 7.15 19.33 -13.17
CA LEU A 129 8.48 19.77 -13.60
C LEU A 129 9.41 19.82 -12.38
N CYS A 130 10.54 19.15 -12.47
CA CYS A 130 11.54 19.03 -11.42
C CYS A 130 12.93 19.32 -11.98
N ASP A 131 13.79 19.96 -11.20
CA ASP A 131 15.19 20.22 -11.61
C ASP A 131 16.04 18.94 -11.48
N GLU A 132 15.67 18.05 -10.55
CA GLU A 132 16.29 16.75 -10.32
C GLU A 132 15.25 15.63 -10.38
N LEU A 133 15.70 14.40 -10.60
CA LEU A 133 14.84 13.22 -10.58
C LEU A 133 14.28 13.01 -9.17
N PRO A 134 12.95 12.85 -9.02
CA PRO A 134 12.33 12.69 -7.71
C PRO A 134 12.65 11.35 -7.01
N GLY A 135 13.29 10.40 -7.71
CA GLY A 135 13.57 9.08 -7.18
C GLY A 135 12.32 8.19 -7.09
N ILE A 136 12.20 7.44 -6.00
CA ILE A 136 11.05 6.56 -5.76
C ILE A 136 9.97 7.36 -5.02
N VAL A 137 8.82 7.55 -5.66
CA VAL A 137 7.76 8.44 -5.16
C VAL A 137 6.56 7.65 -4.62
N PRO A 138 6.26 7.73 -3.32
CA PRO A 138 5.12 7.05 -2.72
C PRO A 138 3.78 7.59 -3.24
N GLN A 139 2.80 6.68 -3.37
CA GLN A 139 1.44 6.96 -3.79
C GLN A 139 0.46 6.56 -2.70
N TYR A 140 -0.29 7.52 -2.20
CA TYR A 140 -1.28 7.31 -1.13
C TYR A 140 -2.70 7.17 -1.68
N PRO A 141 -3.60 6.48 -0.98
CA PRO A 141 -5.04 6.62 -1.18
C PRO A 141 -5.46 8.09 -1.02
N LEU A 142 -6.37 8.56 -1.86
CA LEU A 142 -6.83 9.94 -1.84
C LEU A 142 -8.35 10.02 -1.64
N VAL A 143 -8.76 11.10 -0.99
CA VAL A 143 -10.15 11.57 -0.95
C VAL A 143 -10.25 12.98 -1.49
N SER A 144 -11.45 13.42 -1.82
CA SER A 144 -11.68 14.80 -2.31
C SER A 144 -11.10 15.83 -1.33
N GLY A 145 -10.33 16.77 -1.85
CA GLY A 145 -9.64 17.80 -1.06
C GLY A 145 -8.19 17.48 -0.69
N LEU A 146 -7.70 16.27 -0.93
CA LEU A 146 -6.30 15.89 -0.76
C LEU A 146 -5.64 15.58 -2.10
N THR A 147 -4.35 15.89 -2.20
CA THR A 147 -3.52 15.57 -3.36
C THR A 147 -2.30 14.74 -2.92
N GLN A 148 -1.67 14.03 -3.85
CA GLN A 148 -0.44 13.27 -3.57
C GLN A 148 0.65 14.14 -2.94
N LYS A 149 0.75 15.40 -3.38
CA LYS A 149 1.71 16.36 -2.81
C LYS A 149 1.42 16.64 -1.34
N ILE A 150 0.16 16.92 -0.98
CA ILE A 150 -0.26 17.17 0.41
C ILE A 150 0.01 15.94 1.28
N MET A 151 -0.29 14.73 0.79
CA MET A 151 -0.04 13.49 1.53
C MET A 151 1.45 13.28 1.81
N ARG A 152 2.31 13.47 0.81
CA ARG A 152 3.76 13.35 0.97
C ARG A 152 4.34 14.41 1.91
N GLU A 153 3.87 15.66 1.81
CA GLU A 153 4.28 16.74 2.73
C GLU A 153 3.84 16.43 4.17
N ALA A 154 2.63 15.89 4.35
CA ALA A 154 2.14 15.47 5.66
C ALA A 154 2.97 14.33 6.24
N ALA A 155 3.30 13.30 5.46
CA ALA A 155 4.14 12.19 5.88
C ALA A 155 5.56 12.66 6.27
N ALA A 156 6.17 13.51 5.45
CA ALA A 156 7.48 14.10 5.75
C ALA A 156 7.44 14.96 7.02
N GLY A 157 6.37 15.75 7.22
CA GLY A 157 6.15 16.51 8.44
C GLY A 157 6.00 15.65 9.68
N ALA A 158 5.23 14.56 9.58
CA ALA A 158 5.04 13.58 10.65
C ALA A 158 6.38 12.91 11.04
N LEU A 159 7.14 12.43 10.05
CA LEU A 159 8.47 11.85 10.28
C LEU A 159 9.42 12.84 10.95
N GLY A 160 9.40 14.12 10.53
CA GLY A 160 10.23 15.18 11.14
C GLY A 160 9.90 15.40 12.61
N MET A 161 8.63 15.32 13.02
CA MET A 161 8.19 15.47 14.42
C MET A 161 8.61 14.29 15.29
N TYR A 162 8.68 13.08 14.72
CA TYR A 162 9.00 11.83 15.43
C TYR A 162 10.45 11.35 15.25
N LYS A 163 11.30 12.11 14.56
CA LYS A 163 12.71 11.75 14.35
C LYS A 163 13.39 11.37 15.67
N GLY A 164 13.87 10.12 15.76
CA GLY A 164 14.55 9.58 16.94
C GLY A 164 13.63 9.29 18.15
N ARG A 165 12.29 9.36 17.99
CA ARG A 165 11.31 9.09 19.06
C ARG A 165 10.36 7.92 18.74
N ILE A 166 10.56 7.27 17.61
CA ILE A 166 9.76 6.11 17.25
C ILE A 166 10.26 4.92 18.07
N GLU A 167 9.40 4.46 18.98
CA GLU A 167 9.70 3.32 19.84
C GLU A 167 9.71 2.03 19.04
N GLU A 168 10.67 1.14 19.34
CA GLU A 168 10.71 -0.19 18.77
C GLU A 168 9.66 -1.07 19.47
N THR A 169 8.91 -1.81 18.68
CA THR A 169 7.81 -2.67 19.14
C THR A 169 8.22 -4.13 19.28
N LEU A 170 9.30 -4.53 18.61
CA LEU A 170 9.78 -5.90 18.62
C LEU A 170 10.98 -6.05 19.58
N PRO A 171 11.08 -7.19 20.32
CA PRO A 171 12.25 -7.54 21.08
C PRO A 171 13.51 -7.65 20.21
N GLU A 172 14.66 -7.26 20.74
CA GLU A 172 15.95 -7.34 20.03
C GLU A 172 16.27 -8.76 19.54
N SER A 173 15.89 -9.80 20.30
CA SER A 173 16.08 -11.19 19.92
C SER A 173 15.35 -11.55 18.62
N ILE A 174 14.12 -11.08 18.45
CA ILE A 174 13.34 -11.30 17.23
C ILE A 174 13.95 -10.51 16.07
N MET A 175 14.33 -9.26 16.32
CA MET A 175 14.95 -8.43 15.27
C MET A 175 16.26 -9.04 14.77
N ALA A 176 17.09 -9.58 15.67
CA ALA A 176 18.33 -10.26 15.31
C ALA A 176 18.08 -11.59 14.56
N GLU A 177 17.16 -12.41 15.05
CA GLU A 177 16.84 -13.72 14.45
C GLU A 177 16.36 -13.60 13.00
N TYR A 178 15.48 -12.62 12.73
CA TYR A 178 14.91 -12.39 11.38
C TYR A 178 15.61 -11.28 10.60
N SER A 179 16.71 -10.72 11.09
CA SER A 179 17.48 -9.64 10.47
C SER A 179 16.61 -8.44 10.07
N LEU A 180 15.67 -8.07 10.93
CA LEU A 180 14.68 -7.02 10.66
C LEU A 180 15.27 -5.63 10.84
N MET A 181 14.85 -4.72 9.99
CA MET A 181 15.16 -3.29 10.07
C MET A 181 14.49 -2.65 11.30
N PRO A 182 15.16 -1.68 12.01
CA PRO A 182 14.49 -0.92 13.06
C PRO A 182 13.21 -0.22 12.58
N ARG A 183 12.21 -0.15 13.45
CA ARG A 183 10.88 0.39 13.09
C ARG A 183 10.93 1.81 12.56
N GLY A 184 11.75 2.66 13.18
CA GLY A 184 11.94 4.05 12.73
C GLY A 184 12.48 4.16 11.31
N ASP A 185 13.48 3.33 10.98
CA ASP A 185 14.09 3.28 9.64
C ASP A 185 13.13 2.69 8.62
N ALA A 186 12.34 1.68 9.02
CA ALA A 186 11.32 1.11 8.16
C ALA A 186 10.23 2.13 7.80
N LEU A 187 9.70 2.87 8.78
CA LEU A 187 8.73 3.94 8.53
C LEU A 187 9.31 5.04 7.64
N LEU A 188 10.56 5.44 7.88
CA LEU A 188 11.24 6.40 7.01
C LEU A 188 11.33 5.89 5.58
N ALA A 189 11.77 4.64 5.39
CA ALA A 189 11.92 4.03 4.07
C ALA A 189 10.57 3.80 3.35
N MET A 190 9.49 3.52 4.09
CA MET A 190 8.15 3.41 3.50
C MET A 190 7.63 4.74 2.97
N HIS A 191 7.88 5.84 3.65
CA HIS A 191 7.40 7.17 3.25
C HIS A 191 8.37 7.95 2.37
N MET A 192 9.68 7.72 2.50
CA MET A 192 10.75 8.41 1.79
C MET A 192 11.86 7.43 1.35
N PRO A 193 11.53 6.46 0.47
CA PRO A 193 12.50 5.43 0.07
C PRO A 193 13.66 6.01 -0.73
N GLN A 194 14.88 5.60 -0.39
CA GLN A 194 16.10 5.97 -1.10
C GLN A 194 16.46 4.94 -2.19
N SER A 195 16.12 3.67 -1.97
CA SER A 195 16.33 2.58 -2.91
C SER A 195 15.21 1.55 -2.82
N PHE A 196 15.05 0.74 -3.88
CA PHE A 196 14.09 -0.37 -3.87
C PHE A 196 14.49 -1.44 -2.85
N GLU A 197 15.78 -1.71 -2.68
CA GLU A 197 16.26 -2.67 -1.69
C GLU A 197 15.86 -2.25 -0.26
N GLN A 198 16.12 -0.99 0.10
CA GLN A 198 15.69 -0.45 1.39
C GLN A 198 14.17 -0.51 1.56
N LEU A 199 13.41 -0.20 0.50
CA LEU A 199 11.96 -0.26 0.51
C LEU A 199 11.43 -1.68 0.74
N GLU A 200 12.01 -2.69 0.08
CA GLU A 200 11.59 -4.09 0.29
C GLU A 200 11.88 -4.55 1.73
N ARG A 201 13.05 -4.25 2.27
CA ARG A 201 13.36 -4.55 3.68
C ARG A 201 12.40 -3.84 4.65
N ALA A 202 12.00 -2.61 4.34
CA ALA A 202 11.00 -1.89 5.12
C ALA A 202 9.62 -2.55 5.05
N LYS A 203 9.19 -2.99 3.87
CA LYS A 203 7.95 -3.76 3.70
C LYS A 203 7.96 -5.07 4.48
N GLU A 204 9.07 -5.82 4.41
CA GLU A 204 9.25 -7.05 5.20
C GLU A 204 9.08 -6.77 6.69
N ARG A 205 9.72 -5.71 7.20
CA ARG A 205 9.60 -5.32 8.61
C ARG A 205 8.16 -4.99 9.01
N MET A 206 7.45 -4.20 8.22
CA MET A 206 6.07 -3.82 8.51
C MET A 206 5.12 -5.02 8.40
N ALA A 207 5.28 -5.85 7.37
CA ALA A 207 4.49 -7.07 7.19
C ALA A 207 4.73 -8.08 8.32
N PHE A 208 5.97 -8.22 8.81
CA PHE A 208 6.30 -9.08 9.95
C PHE A 208 5.56 -8.63 11.21
N GLU A 209 5.57 -7.32 11.50
CA GLU A 209 4.88 -6.75 12.68
C GLU A 209 3.36 -7.02 12.60
N ASP A 210 2.73 -6.75 11.46
CA ASP A 210 1.31 -6.98 11.24
C ASP A 210 0.95 -8.47 11.40
N MET A 211 1.74 -9.36 10.82
CA MET A 211 1.51 -10.81 10.91
C MET A 211 1.73 -11.33 12.32
N LEU A 212 2.74 -10.83 13.04
CA LEU A 212 2.97 -11.18 14.44
C LEU A 212 1.80 -10.78 15.33
N LEU A 213 1.32 -9.53 15.18
CA LEU A 213 0.15 -9.05 15.93
C LEU A 213 -1.08 -9.90 15.64
N TYR A 214 -1.31 -10.25 14.37
CA TYR A 214 -2.41 -11.14 13.98
C TYR A 214 -2.27 -12.53 14.58
N ALA A 215 -1.09 -13.13 14.52
CA ALA A 215 -0.80 -14.45 15.11
C ALA A 215 -0.98 -14.45 16.64
N LEU A 216 -0.52 -13.40 17.33
CA LEU A 216 -0.72 -13.23 18.77
C LEU A 216 -2.21 -13.11 19.11
N MET A 217 -2.97 -12.32 18.36
CA MET A 217 -4.43 -12.20 18.55
C MET A 217 -5.12 -13.56 18.41
N LEU A 218 -4.79 -14.33 17.36
CA LEU A 218 -5.35 -15.67 17.18
C LEU A 218 -4.96 -16.63 18.30
N SER A 219 -3.72 -16.56 18.78
CA SER A 219 -3.23 -17.35 19.91
C SER A 219 -4.00 -17.06 21.20
N ILE A 220 -4.22 -15.77 21.49
CA ILE A 220 -5.02 -15.34 22.66
C ILE A 220 -6.46 -15.84 22.55
N LEU A 221 -7.08 -15.71 21.37
CA LEU A 221 -8.45 -16.19 21.14
C LEU A 221 -8.55 -17.72 21.25
N ARG A 222 -7.54 -18.45 20.79
CA ARG A 222 -7.46 -19.90 20.97
C ARG A 222 -7.36 -20.27 22.47
N HIS A 223 -6.44 -19.63 23.18
CA HIS A 223 -6.25 -19.89 24.61
C HIS A 223 -7.51 -19.59 25.42
N ARG A 224 -8.20 -18.48 25.15
CA ARG A 224 -9.50 -18.15 25.81
C ARG A 224 -10.56 -19.20 25.55
N ARG A 225 -10.64 -19.76 24.34
CA ARG A 225 -11.58 -20.86 24.03
C ARG A 225 -11.24 -22.14 24.76
N GLU A 226 -9.95 -22.48 24.89
CA GLU A 226 -9.48 -23.64 25.63
C GLU A 226 -9.82 -23.55 27.13
N GLN A 227 -9.82 -22.33 27.68
CA GLN A 227 -10.23 -22.08 29.05
C GLN A 227 -11.77 -22.06 29.26
N GLY A 228 -12.53 -21.86 28.19
CA GLY A 228 -14.00 -21.68 28.28
C GLY A 228 -14.81 -22.93 28.63
N GLY A 229 -14.15 -24.07 28.73
CA GLY A 229 -14.79 -25.37 29.02
C GLY A 229 -15.71 -25.85 27.88
N GLY A 230 -15.73 -27.11 27.62
CA GLY A 230 -16.61 -27.80 26.69
C GLY A 230 -17.29 -29.00 27.36
N ILE A 231 -18.23 -29.60 26.67
CA ILE A 231 -18.84 -30.86 27.13
C ILE A 231 -17.99 -32.00 26.57
N ALA A 232 -17.28 -32.70 27.43
CA ALA A 232 -16.53 -33.89 27.03
C ALA A 232 -17.50 -35.06 26.79
N PHE A 233 -17.45 -35.64 25.60
CA PHE A 233 -18.25 -36.82 25.26
C PHE A 233 -17.46 -38.07 25.55
N ASN A 234 -18.14 -39.09 26.09
CA ASN A 234 -17.55 -40.42 26.24
C ASN A 234 -17.46 -41.09 24.85
N MET A 235 -16.26 -41.10 24.28
CA MET A 235 -15.98 -41.64 22.93
C MET A 235 -15.44 -43.08 22.96
N ASN A 236 -15.34 -43.73 24.16
CA ASN A 236 -14.83 -45.09 24.29
C ASN A 236 -15.64 -46.08 23.42
N GLY A 237 -14.96 -46.72 22.46
CA GLY A 237 -15.56 -47.70 21.56
C GLY A 237 -16.55 -47.15 20.55
N LYS A 238 -16.92 -45.86 20.63
CA LYS A 238 -17.92 -45.22 19.72
C LYS A 238 -17.42 -45.14 18.28
N LEU A 239 -16.14 -44.87 18.07
CA LEU A 239 -15.55 -44.79 16.74
C LEU A 239 -15.60 -46.18 16.03
N GLU A 240 -15.29 -47.26 16.71
CA GLU A 240 -15.34 -48.61 16.15
C GLU A 240 -16.79 -49.04 15.87
N SER A 241 -17.71 -48.70 16.78
CA SER A 241 -19.14 -48.94 16.57
C SER A 241 -19.67 -48.18 15.36
N PHE A 242 -19.28 -46.89 15.18
CA PHE A 242 -19.64 -46.10 14.04
C PHE A 242 -19.08 -46.67 12.72
N LYS A 243 -17.82 -47.14 12.74
CA LYS A 243 -17.19 -47.75 11.57
C LYS A 243 -17.98 -48.95 11.07
N LYS A 244 -18.52 -49.78 11.97
CA LYS A 244 -19.33 -50.97 11.62
C LYS A 244 -20.68 -50.61 10.97
N LEU A 245 -21.19 -49.39 11.15
CA LEU A 245 -22.44 -48.94 10.57
C LEU A 245 -22.26 -48.38 9.14
N LEU A 246 -21.02 -48.12 8.70
CA LEU A 246 -20.76 -47.61 7.37
C LEU A 246 -20.94 -48.72 6.31
N PRO A 247 -21.60 -48.45 5.18
CA PRO A 247 -21.79 -49.42 4.09
C PRO A 247 -20.51 -49.59 3.23
N PHE A 248 -19.42 -48.93 3.56
CA PHE A 248 -18.15 -48.95 2.85
C PHE A 248 -16.98 -48.88 3.84
N GLU A 249 -15.80 -49.29 3.40
CA GLU A 249 -14.55 -49.07 4.19
C GLU A 249 -14.04 -47.63 3.98
N PRO A 250 -13.87 -46.87 5.08
CA PRO A 250 -13.30 -45.54 5.00
C PRO A 250 -11.86 -45.55 4.50
N THR A 251 -11.49 -44.61 3.66
CA THR A 251 -10.09 -44.40 3.27
C THR A 251 -9.23 -44.04 4.50
N ALA A 252 -7.92 -44.23 4.39
CA ALA A 252 -6.98 -43.90 5.47
C ALA A 252 -7.08 -42.40 5.89
N ALA A 253 -7.37 -41.48 4.95
CA ALA A 253 -7.57 -40.08 5.24
C ALA A 253 -8.89 -39.82 6.01
N GLN A 254 -9.98 -40.43 5.58
CA GLN A 254 -11.26 -40.37 6.31
C GLN A 254 -11.16 -40.93 7.72
N PHE A 255 -10.46 -42.06 7.88
CA PHE A 255 -10.26 -42.66 9.20
C PHE A 255 -9.41 -41.78 10.11
N ARG A 256 -8.37 -41.14 9.59
CA ARG A 256 -7.61 -40.13 10.38
C ARG A 256 -8.49 -38.97 10.82
N ALA A 257 -9.33 -38.44 9.92
CA ALA A 257 -10.26 -37.36 10.24
C ALA A 257 -11.26 -37.77 11.34
N MET A 258 -11.88 -38.94 11.21
CA MET A 258 -12.79 -39.49 12.26
C MET A 258 -12.10 -39.64 13.60
N ARG A 259 -10.85 -40.14 13.64
CA ARG A 259 -10.06 -40.26 14.85
C ARG A 259 -9.77 -38.93 15.49
N ASN A 260 -9.38 -37.92 14.71
CA ASN A 260 -9.12 -36.56 15.20
C ASN A 260 -10.40 -35.96 15.79
N ILE A 261 -11.53 -36.07 15.10
CA ILE A 261 -12.83 -35.57 15.56
C ILE A 261 -13.21 -36.28 16.89
N SER A 262 -13.10 -37.60 16.95
CA SER A 262 -13.38 -38.39 18.16
C SER A 262 -12.50 -37.97 19.34
N SER A 263 -11.20 -37.72 19.08
CA SER A 263 -10.26 -37.23 20.10
C SER A 263 -10.63 -35.82 20.59
N ASP A 264 -11.04 -34.94 19.70
CA ASP A 264 -11.42 -33.58 20.06
C ASP A 264 -12.75 -33.55 20.82
N MET A 265 -13.72 -34.39 20.45
CA MET A 265 -14.98 -34.53 21.19
C MET A 265 -14.79 -35.07 22.61
N ALA A 266 -13.73 -35.85 22.88
CA ALA A 266 -13.43 -36.35 24.20
C ALA A 266 -12.79 -35.31 25.15
N LYS A 267 -12.36 -34.17 24.63
CA LYS A 267 -11.75 -33.07 25.42
C LYS A 267 -12.81 -32.20 26.08
N ASN A 268 -12.48 -31.66 27.26
CA ASN A 268 -13.32 -30.68 27.97
C ASN A 268 -13.08 -29.24 27.45
N VAL A 269 -13.03 -29.07 26.11
CA VAL A 269 -12.84 -27.77 25.42
C VAL A 269 -13.76 -27.70 24.23
N GLN A 270 -14.09 -26.49 23.80
CA GLN A 270 -14.91 -26.31 22.60
C GLN A 270 -14.16 -26.85 21.36
N MET A 271 -14.76 -27.80 20.67
CA MET A 271 -14.26 -28.34 19.42
C MET A 271 -14.31 -27.27 18.32
N ASN A 272 -13.19 -27.11 17.59
CA ASN A 272 -13.11 -26.25 16.42
C ASN A 272 -12.35 -26.97 15.31
N SER A 273 -13.09 -27.58 14.39
CA SER A 273 -12.54 -28.32 13.26
C SER A 273 -13.10 -27.76 11.95
N CYS A 274 -12.22 -27.57 10.96
CA CYS A 274 -12.61 -27.15 9.62
C CYS A 274 -12.72 -28.39 8.71
N LEU A 275 -13.88 -28.56 8.07
CA LEU A 275 -14.10 -29.56 7.04
C LEU A 275 -13.94 -28.89 5.67
N LEU A 276 -12.93 -29.30 4.93
CA LEU A 276 -12.76 -28.90 3.54
C LEU A 276 -13.53 -29.91 2.67
N TYR A 277 -14.63 -29.44 2.07
CA TYR A 277 -15.38 -30.24 1.10
C TYR A 277 -14.65 -30.24 -0.25
N THR A 278 -14.52 -31.41 -0.86
CA THR A 278 -13.96 -31.57 -2.21
C THR A 278 -15.00 -31.36 -3.31
N SER A 279 -16.28 -31.16 -2.99
CA SER A 279 -17.29 -30.83 -3.99
C SER A 279 -17.08 -29.38 -4.47
N PRO A 280 -16.98 -29.16 -5.79
CA PRO A 280 -16.83 -27.81 -6.31
C PRO A 280 -18.04 -26.96 -5.93
N SER A 281 -17.77 -25.82 -5.30
CA SER A 281 -18.79 -24.80 -5.07
C SER A 281 -19.32 -24.30 -6.40
N PRO A 282 -20.62 -23.90 -6.51
CA PRO A 282 -21.13 -23.25 -7.70
C PRO A 282 -20.31 -22.04 -8.17
N ARG A 283 -19.49 -21.46 -7.29
CA ARG A 283 -18.53 -20.40 -7.64
C ARG A 283 -17.30 -20.94 -8.37
N ASP A 284 -16.87 -22.16 -8.08
CA ASP A 284 -15.67 -22.78 -8.68
C ASP A 284 -15.99 -23.37 -10.07
N MET A 285 -17.27 -23.58 -10.37
CA MET A 285 -17.74 -24.06 -11.69
C MET A 285 -17.91 -22.94 -12.74
N ARG A 286 -17.63 -21.67 -12.39
CA ARG A 286 -17.73 -20.51 -13.29
C ARG A 286 -16.36 -20.00 -13.76
N ARG A 287 -15.43 -20.90 -14.08
CA ARG A 287 -14.19 -20.56 -14.79
C ARG A 287 -14.18 -21.17 -16.18
#